data_45337765246b10a1473851dd1b2d2534
#
_entry.id   45337765246b10a1473851dd1b2d2534
#
_cell.length_a   1.000
_cell.length_b   1.000
_cell.length_c   1.000
_cell.angle_alpha   90.00
_cell.angle_beta   90.00
_cell.angle_gamma   90.00
#
_symmetry.space_group_name_H-M   'P 1'
#
loop_
_entity.id
_entity.type
_entity.pdbx_description
1 polymer ?
#
loop_
_entity_poly.entity_id
_entity_poly.type
_entity_poly.pdbx_seq_one_letter_code
_entity_poly.pdbx_strand_id
1 'polypeptide(L)'
;LRGADWNDALDMAAENGESVAFTCAYAGNLHTLASILRLMESAGETSIPLSEEIEILLNDQTDMFDSVSEKKKILTEYAKSCRHNLSGRKKNFSLSTLAANLIQKSNWLTDHIRSQEWIDGKDSEEGWYNSYYRHRYMGLKYPFRLSVPM
;
A
#
# COMPACT_ATOMS: atom_id res chain seq x y z
N LEU A 1 2.16 6.32 -0.74
CA LEU A 1 1.28 6.64 0.37
C LEU A 1 1.20 8.15 0.54
N ARG A 2 0.01 8.70 0.61
CA ARG A 2 -0.22 10.13 0.77
C ARG A 2 -0.02 10.55 2.22
N GLY A 3 0.58 11.72 2.40
CA GLY A 3 0.92 12.28 3.70
C GLY A 3 2.34 11.92 4.14
N ALA A 4 3.07 12.89 4.63
CA ALA A 4 4.42 12.73 5.15
C ALA A 4 4.60 13.57 6.43
N ASP A 5 3.52 13.74 7.15
CA ASP A 5 3.38 14.55 8.37
C ASP A 5 4.17 13.99 9.58
N TRP A 6 4.62 12.75 9.50
CA TRP A 6 5.48 12.14 10.52
C TRP A 6 6.90 12.74 10.56
N ASN A 7 7.29 13.51 9.57
CA ASN A 7 8.61 14.13 9.48
C ASN A 7 8.48 15.66 9.50
N ASP A 8 8.73 16.27 10.62
CA ASP A 8 8.63 17.72 10.86
C ASP A 8 9.48 18.55 9.88
N ALA A 9 10.53 17.96 9.29
CA ALA A 9 11.32 18.60 8.23
C ALA A 9 10.59 18.70 6.88
N LEU A 10 9.43 18.08 6.75
CA LEU A 10 8.63 18.00 5.53
C LEU A 10 7.26 18.68 5.64
N ASP A 11 7.13 19.74 6.44
CA ASP A 11 5.89 20.49 6.62
C ASP A 11 5.12 20.76 5.32
N MET A 12 5.84 21.04 4.25
CA MET A 12 5.24 21.29 2.94
C MET A 12 4.61 20.03 2.30
N ALA A 13 4.88 18.86 2.84
CA ALA A 13 4.39 17.58 2.36
C ALA A 13 3.26 17.00 3.23
N ALA A 14 2.92 17.63 4.36
CA ALA A 14 1.93 17.14 5.32
C ALA A 14 0.58 16.81 4.67
N GLU A 15 0.06 17.71 3.81
CA GLU A 15 -1.24 17.52 3.17
C GLU A 15 -1.16 16.80 1.81
N ASN A 16 -0.10 17.05 1.05
CA ASN A 16 0.00 16.66 -0.35
C ASN A 16 1.26 15.86 -0.69
N GLY A 17 2.06 15.52 0.31
CA GLY A 17 3.26 14.70 0.12
C GLY A 17 2.92 13.22 -0.07
N GLU A 18 3.85 12.50 -0.65
CA GLU A 18 3.80 11.03 -0.77
C GLU A 18 5.10 10.43 -0.25
N SER A 19 5.00 9.35 0.52
CA SER A 19 6.14 8.62 1.06
C SER A 19 6.33 7.30 0.34
N VAL A 20 7.44 7.15 -0.36
CA VAL A 20 7.86 5.88 -0.97
C VAL A 20 8.29 4.90 0.11
N ALA A 21 9.01 5.38 1.13
CA ALA A 21 9.45 4.55 2.26
C ALA A 21 8.26 3.91 2.99
N PHE A 22 7.20 4.67 3.28
CA PHE A 22 5.98 4.11 3.88
C PHE A 22 5.27 3.15 2.95
N THR A 23 5.21 3.42 1.65
CA THR A 23 4.62 2.49 0.69
C THR A 23 5.36 1.16 0.69
N CYS A 24 6.70 1.20 0.77
CA CYS A 24 7.53 0.01 0.89
C CYS A 24 7.25 -0.76 2.19
N ALA A 25 7.18 -0.06 3.33
CA ALA A 25 6.86 -0.68 4.62
C ALA A 25 5.47 -1.35 4.61
N TYR A 26 4.47 -0.71 4.01
CA TYR A 26 3.13 -1.30 3.88
C TYR A 26 3.11 -2.51 2.94
N ALA A 27 3.88 -2.51 1.86
CA ALA A 27 4.05 -3.69 1.03
C ALA A 27 4.62 -4.86 1.83
N GLY A 28 5.64 -4.61 2.65
CA GLY A 28 6.20 -5.60 3.59
C GLY A 28 5.18 -6.10 4.61
N ASN A 29 4.36 -5.22 5.17
CA ASN A 29 3.29 -5.59 6.10
C ASN A 29 2.24 -6.49 5.45
N LEU A 30 1.83 -6.21 4.21
CA LEU A 30 0.90 -7.06 3.47
C LEU A 30 1.48 -8.47 3.25
N HIS A 31 2.76 -8.56 2.92
CA HIS A 31 3.46 -9.84 2.76
C HIS A 31 3.51 -10.61 4.08
N THR A 32 3.82 -9.94 5.18
CA THR A 32 3.87 -10.55 6.51
C THR A 32 2.51 -11.08 6.93
N LEU A 33 1.44 -10.30 6.75
CA LEU A 33 0.07 -10.74 7.03
C LEU A 33 -0.31 -11.98 6.21
N ALA A 34 0.02 -11.99 4.92
CA ALA A 34 -0.23 -13.15 4.07
C ALA A 34 0.52 -14.40 4.56
N SER A 35 1.75 -14.23 5.03
CA SER A 35 2.55 -15.34 5.61
C SER A 35 1.91 -15.88 6.89
N ILE A 36 1.37 -15.02 7.74
CA ILE A 36 0.65 -15.43 8.95
C ILE A 36 -0.61 -16.23 8.59
N LEU A 37 -1.39 -15.76 7.60
CA LEU A 37 -2.59 -16.48 7.14
C LEU A 37 -2.25 -17.87 6.60
N ARG A 38 -1.14 -18.01 5.87
CA ARG A 38 -0.65 -19.31 5.40
C ARG A 38 -0.21 -20.24 6.53
N LEU A 39 0.39 -19.69 7.60
CA LEU A 39 0.72 -20.47 8.79
C LEU A 39 -0.55 -20.98 9.49
N MET A 40 -1.59 -20.15 9.60
CA MET A 40 -2.89 -20.58 10.14
C MET A 40 -3.50 -21.70 9.28
N GLU A 41 -3.45 -21.57 7.96
CA GLU A 41 -3.92 -22.59 7.02
C GLU A 41 -3.15 -23.91 7.22
N SER A 42 -1.83 -23.84 7.38
CA SER A 42 -0.99 -25.02 7.66
C SER A 42 -1.30 -25.68 9.01
N ALA A 43 -1.85 -24.90 9.95
CA ALA A 43 -2.32 -25.40 11.25
C ALA A 43 -3.74 -26.01 11.20
N GLY A 44 -4.36 -26.04 10.00
CA GLY A 44 -5.68 -26.66 9.78
C GLY A 44 -6.85 -25.69 9.80
N GLU A 45 -6.62 -24.40 9.98
CA GLU A 45 -7.66 -23.38 9.85
C GLU A 45 -7.97 -23.10 8.38
N THR A 46 -9.23 -22.88 8.05
CA THR A 46 -9.62 -22.63 6.64
C THR A 46 -10.15 -21.22 6.41
N SER A 47 -10.62 -20.57 7.44
CA SER A 47 -11.23 -19.23 7.34
C SER A 47 -11.06 -18.43 8.63
N ILE A 48 -11.22 -17.12 8.52
CA ILE A 48 -11.21 -16.17 9.64
C ILE A 48 -12.42 -15.24 9.57
N PRO A 49 -13.12 -14.99 10.70
CA PRO A 49 -14.22 -14.03 10.74
C PRO A 49 -13.69 -12.59 10.83
N LEU A 50 -13.86 -11.82 9.76
CA LEU A 50 -13.53 -10.40 9.72
C LEU A 50 -14.80 -9.56 9.53
N SER A 51 -14.67 -8.25 9.75
CA SER A 51 -15.72 -7.28 9.46
C SER A 51 -16.10 -7.34 7.98
N GLU A 52 -17.40 -7.37 7.66
CA GLU A 52 -17.86 -7.53 6.27
C GLU A 52 -17.40 -6.40 5.36
N GLU A 53 -17.17 -5.20 5.92
CA GLU A 53 -16.70 -4.03 5.18
C GLU A 53 -15.35 -4.26 4.49
N ILE A 54 -14.53 -5.17 5.00
CA ILE A 54 -13.21 -5.52 4.43
C ILE A 54 -13.37 -6.08 3.01
N GLU A 55 -14.51 -6.69 2.68
CA GLU A 55 -14.78 -7.23 1.34
C GLU A 55 -14.60 -6.17 0.24
N ILE A 56 -14.93 -4.91 0.55
CA ILE A 56 -14.75 -3.78 -0.39
C ILE A 56 -13.28 -3.62 -0.80
N LEU A 57 -12.35 -3.93 0.09
CA LEU A 57 -10.91 -3.82 -0.17
C LEU A 57 -10.30 -5.05 -0.86
N LEU A 58 -11.03 -6.18 -0.87
CA LEU A 58 -10.56 -7.45 -1.43
C LEU A 58 -10.94 -7.57 -2.91
N ASN A 59 -10.66 -6.54 -3.69
CA ASN A 59 -10.90 -6.59 -5.12
C ASN A 59 -9.73 -7.27 -5.84
N ASP A 60 -10.02 -8.36 -6.55
CA ASP A 60 -9.04 -9.22 -7.21
C ASP A 60 -8.72 -8.78 -8.66
N GLN A 61 -9.29 -7.68 -9.13
CA GLN A 61 -9.04 -7.20 -10.49
C GLN A 61 -7.68 -6.48 -10.56
N THR A 62 -6.71 -7.13 -11.17
CA THR A 62 -5.33 -6.62 -11.33
C THR A 62 -5.28 -5.29 -12.09
N ASP A 63 -6.15 -5.09 -13.08
CA ASP A 63 -6.20 -3.86 -13.89
C ASP A 63 -6.52 -2.61 -13.05
N MET A 64 -7.11 -2.81 -11.86
CA MET A 64 -7.43 -1.71 -10.95
C MET A 64 -6.22 -1.15 -10.23
N PHE A 65 -5.14 -1.93 -10.09
CA PHE A 65 -3.94 -1.46 -9.39
C PHE A 65 -3.25 -0.31 -10.13
N ASP A 66 -3.36 -0.28 -11.45
CA ASP A 66 -2.80 0.80 -12.28
C ASP A 66 -3.71 2.02 -12.39
N SER A 67 -4.99 1.88 -12.02
CA SER A 67 -5.96 2.96 -12.09
C SER A 67 -6.08 3.72 -10.77
N VAL A 68 -5.55 4.96 -10.74
CA VAL A 68 -5.68 5.85 -9.58
C VAL A 68 -7.14 6.15 -9.26
N SER A 69 -7.98 6.33 -10.29
CA SER A 69 -9.41 6.63 -10.13
C SER A 69 -10.17 5.49 -9.48
N GLU A 70 -9.93 4.25 -9.91
CA GLU A 70 -10.59 3.07 -9.34
C GLU A 70 -10.13 2.79 -7.91
N LYS A 71 -8.83 2.90 -7.63
CA LYS A 71 -8.31 2.83 -6.25
C LYS A 71 -8.98 3.86 -5.34
N LYS A 72 -9.09 5.10 -5.80
CA LYS A 72 -9.74 6.17 -5.04
C LYS A 72 -11.23 5.89 -4.80
N LYS A 73 -11.94 5.31 -5.78
CA LYS A 73 -13.35 4.93 -5.66
C LYS A 73 -13.53 3.87 -4.58
N ILE A 74 -12.76 2.79 -4.62
CA ILE A 74 -12.80 1.71 -3.61
C ILE A 74 -12.51 2.24 -2.21
N LEU A 75 -11.44 3.03 -2.06
CA LEU A 75 -11.08 3.61 -0.76
C LEU A 75 -12.16 4.56 -0.25
N THR A 76 -12.81 5.31 -1.14
CA THR A 76 -13.93 6.20 -0.77
C THR A 76 -15.15 5.40 -0.34
N GLU A 77 -15.45 4.30 -1.02
CA GLU A 77 -16.54 3.39 -0.67
C GLU A 77 -16.29 2.73 0.69
N TYR A 78 -15.09 2.19 0.90
CA TYR A 78 -14.69 1.63 2.18
C TYR A 78 -14.77 2.67 3.31
N ALA A 79 -14.23 3.87 3.11
CA ALA A 79 -14.28 4.94 4.09
C ALA A 79 -15.73 5.36 4.42
N LYS A 80 -16.63 5.36 3.44
CA LYS A 80 -18.06 5.62 3.67
C LYS A 80 -18.71 4.52 4.50
N SER A 81 -18.39 3.25 4.24
CA SER A 81 -18.95 2.12 4.98
C SER A 81 -18.53 2.11 6.45
N CYS A 82 -17.37 2.68 6.77
CA CYS A 82 -16.82 2.72 8.14
C CYS A 82 -17.01 4.08 8.85
N ARG A 83 -17.61 5.08 8.20
CA ARG A 83 -17.54 6.49 8.64
C ARG A 83 -18.18 6.78 10.00
N HIS A 84 -19.31 6.15 10.30
CA HIS A 84 -20.07 6.44 11.52
C HIS A 84 -20.10 5.26 12.48
N ASN A 85 -20.37 4.08 11.97
CA ASN A 85 -20.36 2.82 12.71
C ASN A 85 -20.06 1.69 11.74
N LEU A 86 -19.28 0.71 12.18
CA LEU A 86 -19.21 -0.59 11.53
C LEU A 86 -20.57 -1.29 11.68
N SER A 87 -20.94 -2.07 10.68
CA SER A 87 -22.21 -2.85 10.72
C SER A 87 -22.27 -3.82 11.90
N GLY A 88 -21.10 -4.18 12.45
CA GLY A 88 -20.95 -5.22 13.48
C GLY A 88 -21.09 -6.63 12.93
N ARG A 89 -21.44 -6.78 11.65
CA ARG A 89 -21.53 -8.08 11.00
C ARG A 89 -20.16 -8.61 10.64
N LYS A 90 -20.00 -9.91 10.83
CA LYS A 90 -18.78 -10.62 10.44
C LYS A 90 -19.10 -11.59 9.30
N LYS A 91 -18.14 -11.68 8.38
CA LYS A 91 -18.14 -12.64 7.28
C LYS A 91 -16.91 -13.52 7.41
N ASN A 92 -17.03 -14.81 7.14
CA ASN A 92 -15.90 -15.72 7.08
C ASN A 92 -15.21 -15.57 5.73
N PHE A 93 -13.91 -15.26 5.80
CA PHE A 93 -13.06 -15.15 4.62
C PHE A 93 -12.11 -16.33 4.58
N SER A 94 -11.96 -16.94 3.42
CA SER A 94 -10.98 -18.00 3.19
C SER A 94 -9.56 -17.50 3.41
N LEU A 95 -8.75 -18.23 4.19
CA LEU A 95 -7.35 -17.86 4.46
C LEU A 95 -6.52 -17.85 3.18
N SER A 96 -6.71 -18.86 2.31
CA SER A 96 -5.99 -18.93 1.03
C SER A 96 -6.30 -17.75 0.12
N THR A 97 -7.57 -17.37 0.00
CA THR A 97 -8.01 -16.23 -0.83
C THR A 97 -7.46 -14.90 -0.27
N LEU A 98 -7.54 -14.70 1.05
CA LEU A 98 -6.96 -13.52 1.70
C LEU A 98 -5.46 -13.43 1.48
N ALA A 99 -4.73 -14.53 1.73
CA ALA A 99 -3.28 -14.56 1.56
C ALA A 99 -2.87 -14.27 0.11
N ALA A 100 -3.57 -14.86 -0.87
CA ALA A 100 -3.32 -14.59 -2.29
C ALA A 100 -3.54 -13.12 -2.64
N ASN A 101 -4.65 -12.52 -2.19
CA ASN A 101 -4.96 -11.10 -2.42
C ASN A 101 -3.91 -10.16 -1.82
N LEU A 102 -3.47 -10.42 -0.58
CA LEU A 102 -2.45 -9.62 0.08
C LEU A 102 -1.09 -9.72 -0.60
N ILE A 103 -0.69 -10.93 -1.03
CA ILE A 103 0.56 -11.15 -1.78
C ILE A 103 0.53 -10.43 -3.12
N GLN A 104 -0.57 -10.50 -3.86
CA GLN A 104 -0.73 -9.83 -5.13
C GLN A 104 -0.53 -8.30 -4.97
N LYS A 105 -1.16 -7.70 -3.97
CA LYS A 105 -1.01 -6.27 -3.66
C LYS A 105 0.41 -5.92 -3.24
N SER A 106 1.03 -6.74 -2.39
CA SER A 106 2.41 -6.56 -1.96
C SER A 106 3.38 -6.60 -3.14
N ASN A 107 3.24 -7.60 -4.00
CA ASN A 107 4.10 -7.75 -5.19
C ASN A 107 3.92 -6.56 -6.14
N TRP A 108 2.67 -6.16 -6.43
CA TRP A 108 2.43 -5.01 -7.28
C TRP A 108 3.07 -3.73 -6.74
N LEU A 109 2.93 -3.45 -5.44
CA LEU A 109 3.56 -2.29 -4.80
C LEU A 109 5.09 -2.36 -4.88
N THR A 110 5.67 -3.52 -4.62
CA THR A 110 7.12 -3.73 -4.65
C THR A 110 7.67 -3.56 -6.07
N ASP A 111 7.01 -4.13 -7.07
CA ASP A 111 7.42 -4.04 -8.47
C ASP A 111 7.26 -2.62 -9.00
N HIS A 112 6.18 -1.94 -8.61
CA HIS A 112 5.98 -0.53 -8.93
C HIS A 112 7.09 0.36 -8.34
N ILE A 113 7.45 0.17 -7.07
CA ILE A 113 8.56 0.90 -6.44
C ILE A 113 9.88 0.62 -7.17
N ARG A 114 10.18 -0.65 -7.45
CA ARG A 114 11.41 -1.02 -8.15
C ARG A 114 11.52 -0.42 -9.54
N SER A 115 10.42 -0.36 -10.28
CA SER A 115 10.40 0.14 -11.65
C SER A 115 10.32 1.66 -11.76
N GLN A 116 9.66 2.34 -10.80
CA GLN A 116 9.36 3.77 -10.93
C GLN A 116 10.20 4.65 -10.01
N GLU A 117 10.72 4.08 -8.92
CA GLU A 117 11.40 4.87 -7.89
C GLU A 117 12.90 4.65 -7.85
N TRP A 118 13.42 3.73 -8.67
CA TRP A 118 14.85 3.51 -8.80
C TRP A 118 15.53 4.63 -9.56
N ILE A 119 16.65 5.09 -9.06
CA ILE A 119 17.52 6.10 -9.67
C ILE A 119 18.89 5.50 -9.84
N ASP A 120 19.34 5.38 -11.09
CA ASP A 120 20.68 4.91 -11.39
C ASP A 120 21.73 5.87 -10.84
N GLY A 121 22.78 5.31 -10.25
CA GLY A 121 23.99 6.04 -9.87
C GLY A 121 24.83 6.42 -11.09
N LYS A 122 25.93 7.11 -10.83
CA LYS A 122 26.87 7.47 -11.90
C LYS A 122 27.64 6.27 -12.43
N ASP A 123 27.83 5.27 -11.57
CA ASP A 123 28.45 3.98 -11.92
C ASP A 123 27.36 2.91 -11.94
N SER A 124 27.38 2.04 -12.94
CA SER A 124 26.29 1.12 -13.29
C SER A 124 25.91 0.08 -12.22
N GLU A 125 26.62 0.01 -11.12
CA GLU A 125 26.38 -0.93 -10.03
C GLU A 125 25.76 -0.28 -8.78
N GLU A 126 25.63 1.05 -8.76
CA GLU A 126 25.08 1.78 -7.63
C GLU A 126 23.81 2.53 -8.02
N GLY A 127 22.87 2.58 -7.10
CA GLY A 127 21.64 3.34 -7.25
C GLY A 127 20.91 3.50 -5.93
N TRP A 128 19.82 4.25 -5.95
CA TRP A 128 18.98 4.47 -4.76
C TRP A 128 17.55 4.71 -5.15
N TYR A 129 16.66 4.50 -4.20
CA TYR A 129 15.23 4.77 -4.37
C TYR A 129 14.88 6.20 -3.96
N ASN A 130 13.93 6.81 -4.65
CA ASN A 130 13.26 8.00 -4.14
C ASN A 130 12.65 7.69 -2.78
N SER A 131 12.73 8.65 -1.85
CA SER A 131 12.14 8.48 -0.51
C SER A 131 10.79 9.16 -0.41
N TYR A 132 10.66 10.37 -0.97
CA TYR A 132 9.48 11.21 -0.81
C TYR A 132 9.21 12.04 -2.04
N TYR A 133 7.91 12.34 -2.23
CA TYR A 133 7.43 13.34 -3.16
C TYR A 133 6.71 14.45 -2.41
N ARG A 134 6.96 15.69 -2.81
CA ARG A 134 6.14 16.84 -2.44
C ARG A 134 5.32 17.28 -3.64
N HIS A 135 4.07 17.65 -3.41
CA HIS A 135 3.24 18.26 -4.44
C HIS A 135 3.34 19.77 -4.35
N ARG A 136 3.66 20.41 -5.46
CA ARG A 136 3.48 21.87 -5.60
C ARG A 136 2.05 22.21 -5.96
N TYR A 137 1.71 23.50 -5.76
CA TYR A 137 0.40 24.12 -5.98
C TYR A 137 -0.27 23.87 -7.34
N MET A 138 0.41 23.29 -8.31
CA MET A 138 -0.09 22.97 -9.65
C MET A 138 -0.10 21.47 -9.99
N GLY A 139 -0.08 20.58 -9.01
CA GLY A 139 -0.16 19.13 -9.26
C GLY A 139 1.10 18.49 -9.84
N LEU A 140 2.20 19.23 -9.96
CA LEU A 140 3.48 18.66 -10.38
C LEU A 140 4.15 17.96 -9.19
N LYS A 141 4.52 16.68 -9.36
CA LYS A 141 5.35 15.94 -8.40
C LYS A 141 6.81 16.39 -8.51
N TYR A 142 7.40 16.72 -7.38
CA TYR A 142 8.86 16.94 -7.29
C TYR A 142 9.46 15.90 -6.38
N PRO A 143 10.42 15.08 -6.87
CA PRO A 143 11.13 14.16 -6.02
C PRO A 143 11.98 14.93 -5.01
N PHE A 144 11.85 14.59 -3.74
CA PHE A 144 12.75 15.03 -2.70
C PHE A 144 13.77 13.91 -2.46
N ARG A 145 14.97 14.12 -2.93
CA ARG A 145 16.06 13.13 -2.81
C ARG A 145 16.68 13.22 -1.43
N LEU A 146 16.35 12.29 -0.56
CA LEU A 146 17.22 11.91 0.53
C LEU A 146 17.99 10.69 0.03
N SER A 147 19.27 10.86 -0.27
CA SER A 147 20.16 9.74 -0.54
C SER A 147 20.36 8.96 0.76
N VAL A 148 19.75 7.82 0.89
CA VAL A 148 20.11 6.82 1.90
C VAL A 148 20.88 5.75 1.14
N PRO A 149 22.20 5.62 1.36
CA PRO A 149 22.93 4.48 0.81
C PRO A 149 22.35 3.20 1.44
N MET A 150 22.12 2.19 0.61
CA MET A 150 21.82 0.84 1.09
C MET A 150 23.09 0.16 1.56
#